data_4fe5fe75f5d5707564ceb5153470e866
#
_entry.id   4fe5fe75f5d5707564ceb5153470e866
#
_cell.length_a   1.000
_cell.length_b   1.000
_cell.length_c   1.000
_cell.angle_alpha   90.00
_cell.angle_beta   90.00
_cell.angle_gamma   90.00
#
_symmetry.space_group_name_H-M   'P 1'
#
loop_
_entity.id
_entity.type
_entity.pdbx_description
1 polymer ?
#
loop_
_entity_poly.entity_id
_entity_poly.type
_entity_poly.pdbx_seq_one_letter_code
_entity_poly.pdbx_strand_id
1 'polypeptide(L)'
;MYINQISEYMNHRINWELITDKNEEKNLTINFSWRYYSNRINYNKYKYNSELVNTNTFNLKKMRMINLFERNYEVGNKKYMFLNLIKYCDKINMNVFNIVPFTIIINNSPEVELALEALKDIVSFINKDKSNYKDIITNRKYNEHFWFDKNYEDVNKQYICINKNFLSEKNYWIIKPTDLYQGKCVEIFSDYEQIYKQCKNIFRGVNTRVLPEYAIREEDDIYNENETFINTDDDMNNTNTINKRKTSYSKMYCSNEIIIQKYLDNPLLYNKRKFDIRCFVLVDHNLNLFFFREGHLKACSELYNLDDRNRFIHITNYSLQKKCLKFETYEEGNEISYYDFKKFLISQNIPLSNFDGMIEKMKLLVEISMKAVGKKLLRTNPVLSFEIFGYDFIIDNEFNPWLLEINNNPGLAISSSVIEKIIPRMLDDAFRLTIDKIFETKYDYTCIEDDCKYKSKYKIDGFSDEENVFEFLCNIK
;
A
#
# COMPACT_ATOMS: atom_id res chain seq x y z
N MET A 1 -14.71 -12.12 6.56
CA MET A 1 -14.79 -12.34 5.11
C MET A 1 -13.53 -13.02 4.57
N TYR A 2 -12.31 -12.48 4.77
CA TYR A 2 -11.07 -13.08 4.24
C TYR A 2 -10.59 -14.37 4.90
N ILE A 3 -11.02 -14.71 6.15
CA ILE A 3 -10.61 -15.93 6.84
C ILE A 3 -11.01 -17.17 6.04
N ASN A 4 -12.19 -17.17 5.44
CA ASN A 4 -12.67 -18.29 4.63
C ASN A 4 -11.80 -18.48 3.37
N GLN A 5 -11.33 -17.38 2.76
CA GLN A 5 -10.43 -17.44 1.60
C GLN A 5 -9.06 -18.01 1.97
N ILE A 6 -8.45 -17.51 3.06
CA ILE A 6 -7.15 -18.05 3.52
C ILE A 6 -7.28 -19.53 3.87
N SER A 7 -8.36 -19.94 4.54
CA SER A 7 -8.59 -21.35 4.85
C SER A 7 -8.76 -22.19 3.59
N GLU A 8 -9.47 -21.69 2.59
CA GLU A 8 -9.62 -22.35 1.28
C GLU A 8 -8.26 -22.59 0.61
N TYR A 9 -7.37 -21.60 0.62
CA TYR A 9 -6.02 -21.73 0.05
C TYR A 9 -5.10 -22.64 0.87
N MET A 10 -5.41 -22.88 2.14
CA MET A 10 -4.71 -23.85 2.99
C MET A 10 -5.27 -25.27 2.91
N ASN A 11 -6.51 -25.46 2.44
CA ASN A 11 -7.23 -26.74 2.49
C ASN A 11 -6.55 -27.90 1.77
N HIS A 12 -5.72 -27.64 0.76
CA HIS A 12 -4.95 -28.69 0.07
C HIS A 12 -3.63 -29.05 0.77
N ARG A 13 -3.36 -28.44 1.90
CA ARG A 13 -2.27 -28.80 2.82
C ARG A 13 -2.83 -29.72 3.90
N ILE A 14 -2.90 -31.01 3.59
CA ILE A 14 -3.68 -32.02 4.34
C ILE A 14 -3.29 -32.22 5.82
N ASN A 15 -2.12 -31.75 6.21
CA ASN A 15 -1.67 -31.83 7.61
C ASN A 15 -1.89 -30.52 8.40
N TRP A 16 -2.69 -29.59 7.84
CA TRP A 16 -3.09 -28.37 8.52
C TRP A 16 -4.56 -28.42 8.92
N GLU A 17 -4.85 -27.96 10.12
CA GLU A 17 -6.21 -27.86 10.68
C GLU A 17 -6.57 -26.40 10.95
N LEU A 18 -7.76 -25.98 10.52
CA LEU A 18 -8.28 -24.64 10.75
C LEU A 18 -8.96 -24.56 12.13
N ILE A 19 -8.44 -23.67 12.99
CA ILE A 19 -9.03 -23.37 14.29
C ILE A 19 -9.71 -22.01 14.22
N THR A 20 -11.02 -21.98 14.39
CA THR A 20 -11.85 -20.76 14.37
C THR A 20 -12.37 -20.37 15.75
N ASP A 21 -12.47 -21.32 16.69
CA ASP A 21 -12.96 -21.05 18.04
C ASP A 21 -11.85 -20.48 18.94
N LYS A 22 -12.12 -19.30 19.51
CA LYS A 22 -11.21 -18.65 20.48
C LYS A 22 -11.02 -19.44 21.77
N ASN A 23 -11.96 -20.32 22.13
CA ASN A 23 -11.84 -21.17 23.33
C ASN A 23 -10.89 -22.34 23.07
N GLU A 24 -10.91 -22.90 21.87
CA GLU A 24 -9.95 -23.92 21.44
C GLU A 24 -8.52 -23.35 21.35
N GLU A 25 -8.39 -22.09 20.93
CA GLU A 25 -7.09 -21.37 20.85
C GLU A 25 -6.33 -21.39 22.18
N LYS A 26 -7.00 -21.44 23.32
CA LYS A 26 -6.36 -21.45 24.65
C LYS A 26 -5.69 -22.77 24.97
N ASN A 27 -6.18 -23.87 24.44
CA ASN A 27 -5.76 -25.23 24.80
C ASN A 27 -4.87 -25.90 23.74
N LEU A 28 -4.79 -25.33 22.52
CA LEU A 28 -4.05 -25.90 21.40
C LEU A 28 -2.76 -25.12 21.10
N THR A 29 -1.77 -25.80 20.54
CA THR A 29 -0.58 -25.15 20.00
C THR A 29 -0.86 -24.72 18.58
N ILE A 30 -1.01 -23.42 18.36
CA ILE A 30 -1.23 -22.85 17.03
C ILE A 30 0.10 -22.62 16.37
N ASN A 31 0.34 -23.27 15.23
CA ASN A 31 1.58 -23.13 14.46
C ASN A 31 1.58 -21.90 13.56
N PHE A 32 0.43 -21.55 12.99
CA PHE A 32 0.31 -20.37 12.12
C PHE A 32 -0.91 -19.54 12.49
N SER A 33 -0.73 -18.21 12.52
CA SER A 33 -1.80 -17.25 12.78
C SER A 33 -1.89 -16.23 11.66
N TRP A 34 -3.04 -16.12 11.00
CA TRP A 34 -3.32 -15.03 10.09
C TRP A 34 -4.01 -13.87 10.82
N ARG A 35 -3.44 -12.68 10.78
CA ARG A 35 -3.97 -11.48 11.44
C ARG A 35 -4.07 -10.33 10.44
N TYR A 36 -5.00 -9.41 10.68
CA TYR A 36 -5.21 -8.23 9.84
C TYR A 36 -4.48 -6.99 10.35
N TYR A 37 -4.27 -6.90 11.66
CA TYR A 37 -3.66 -5.74 12.29
C TYR A 37 -2.52 -6.17 13.20
N SER A 38 -1.40 -5.45 13.15
CA SER A 38 -0.23 -5.70 13.99
C SER A 38 -0.40 -5.22 15.44
N ASN A 39 -1.31 -4.27 15.69
CA ASN A 39 -1.62 -3.80 17.03
C ASN A 39 -2.28 -4.91 17.85
N ARG A 40 -1.97 -4.96 19.15
CA ARG A 40 -2.46 -5.98 20.11
C ARG A 40 -1.96 -7.41 19.92
N ILE A 41 -0.92 -7.62 19.08
CA ILE A 41 -0.28 -8.91 18.94
C ILE A 41 0.83 -9.05 19.98
N ASN A 42 0.80 -10.15 20.76
CA ASN A 42 1.93 -10.49 21.63
C ASN A 42 3.00 -11.26 20.83
N TYR A 43 3.90 -10.54 20.20
CA TYR A 43 4.97 -11.10 19.36
C TYR A 43 5.94 -11.99 20.15
N ASN A 44 6.00 -11.90 21.48
CA ASN A 44 6.82 -12.83 22.29
C ASN A 44 6.40 -14.30 22.11
N LYS A 45 5.16 -14.58 21.73
CA LYS A 45 4.67 -15.92 21.43
C LYS A 45 5.28 -16.53 20.16
N TYR A 46 5.84 -15.69 19.29
CA TYR A 46 6.38 -16.07 17.97
C TYR A 46 7.91 -16.02 17.92
N LYS A 47 8.56 -15.80 19.08
CA LYS A 47 10.02 -15.84 19.18
C LYS A 47 10.55 -17.26 18.96
N TYR A 48 11.66 -17.37 18.25
CA TYR A 48 12.40 -18.61 18.07
C TYR A 48 13.90 -18.39 18.30
N ASN A 49 14.60 -19.47 18.64
CA ASN A 49 16.06 -19.42 18.70
C ASN A 49 16.62 -19.97 17.38
N SER A 50 17.23 -19.09 16.58
CA SER A 50 17.79 -19.44 15.27
C SER A 50 18.94 -20.47 15.35
N GLU A 51 19.65 -20.54 16.47
CA GLU A 51 20.76 -21.52 16.69
C GLU A 51 20.22 -22.95 16.86
N LEU A 52 18.98 -23.09 17.34
CA LEU A 52 18.34 -24.38 17.55
C LEU A 52 17.68 -24.97 16.30
N VAL A 53 17.42 -24.14 15.29
CA VAL A 53 16.78 -24.59 14.03
C VAL A 53 17.66 -25.59 13.28
N ASN A 54 18.97 -25.49 13.43
CA ASN A 54 19.95 -26.37 12.77
C ASN A 54 20.27 -27.65 13.56
N THR A 55 19.63 -27.90 14.70
CA THR A 55 19.88 -29.11 15.51
C THR A 55 18.69 -30.06 15.34
N ASN A 56 18.98 -31.35 15.13
CA ASN A 56 17.98 -32.45 15.02
C ASN A 56 17.08 -32.61 16.24
N THR A 57 17.22 -31.76 17.27
CA THR A 57 16.44 -31.75 18.51
C THR A 57 15.31 -30.71 18.52
N PHE A 58 15.13 -29.97 17.42
CA PHE A 58 14.17 -28.88 17.38
C PHE A 58 12.72 -29.38 17.30
N ASN A 59 11.90 -29.02 18.28
CA ASN A 59 10.50 -29.42 18.33
C ASN A 59 9.64 -28.45 17.48
N LEU A 60 9.46 -28.74 16.19
CA LEU A 60 8.63 -27.98 15.25
C LEU A 60 7.20 -27.77 15.76
N LYS A 61 6.67 -28.69 16.58
CA LYS A 61 5.31 -28.56 17.17
C LYS A 61 5.16 -27.34 18.08
N LYS A 62 6.26 -26.74 18.57
CA LYS A 62 6.24 -25.55 19.42
C LYS A 62 6.47 -24.24 18.66
N MET A 63 6.84 -24.33 17.37
CA MET A 63 7.06 -23.14 16.56
C MET A 63 5.73 -22.48 16.19
N ARG A 64 5.75 -21.15 16.15
CA ARG A 64 4.58 -20.34 15.79
C ARG A 64 5.00 -19.27 14.77
N MET A 65 4.24 -19.14 13.70
CA MET A 65 4.44 -18.14 12.65
C MET A 65 3.25 -17.20 12.54
N ILE A 66 3.50 -15.98 12.14
CA ILE A 66 2.49 -14.94 11.94
C ILE A 66 2.74 -14.20 10.62
N ASN A 67 1.68 -13.76 9.96
CA ASN A 67 1.72 -13.06 8.67
C ASN A 67 1.98 -11.55 8.75
N LEU A 68 2.41 -11.01 9.88
CA LEU A 68 2.64 -9.57 10.06
C LEU A 68 3.93 -9.30 10.81
N PHE A 69 4.68 -8.30 10.36
CA PHE A 69 5.78 -7.74 11.13
C PHE A 69 5.29 -6.80 12.23
N GLU A 70 6.00 -6.76 13.34
CA GLU A 70 5.61 -5.95 14.48
C GLU A 70 5.61 -4.45 14.19
N ARG A 71 6.57 -3.99 13.40
CA ARG A 71 6.73 -2.59 13.02
C ARG A 71 6.42 -2.32 11.55
N ASN A 72 5.45 -3.01 11.01
CA ASN A 72 5.05 -2.84 9.62
C ASN A 72 4.55 -1.41 9.31
N TYR A 73 4.15 -0.65 10.32
CA TYR A 73 3.81 0.77 10.19
C TYR A 73 4.97 1.63 9.67
N GLU A 74 6.23 1.22 9.88
CA GLU A 74 7.42 1.89 9.33
C GLU A 74 7.42 1.93 7.80
N VAL A 75 6.71 0.99 7.18
CA VAL A 75 6.53 0.88 5.72
C VAL A 75 5.16 1.41 5.30
N GLY A 76 4.08 0.97 5.94
CA GLY A 76 2.72 1.21 5.48
C GLY A 76 2.14 2.56 5.86
N ASN A 77 2.71 3.28 6.83
CA ASN A 77 2.31 4.65 7.10
C ASN A 77 3.05 5.61 6.16
N LYS A 78 2.31 6.43 5.42
CA LYS A 78 2.85 7.34 4.39
C LYS A 78 3.96 8.26 4.90
N LYS A 79 3.84 8.78 6.14
CA LYS A 79 4.86 9.62 6.77
C LYS A 79 6.11 8.84 7.08
N TYR A 80 5.98 7.70 7.80
CA TYR A 80 7.16 6.91 8.20
C TYR A 80 7.88 6.33 6.98
N MET A 81 7.16 5.84 5.97
CA MET A 81 7.73 5.43 4.69
C MET A 81 8.60 6.54 4.09
N PHE A 82 8.05 7.75 3.97
CA PHE A 82 8.76 8.87 3.37
C PHE A 82 10.01 9.27 4.19
N LEU A 83 9.89 9.38 5.52
CA LEU A 83 11.03 9.70 6.40
C LEU A 83 12.12 8.63 6.35
N ASN A 84 11.76 7.35 6.26
CA ASN A 84 12.72 6.27 6.11
C ASN A 84 13.42 6.30 4.76
N LEU A 85 12.68 6.60 3.69
CA LEU A 85 13.25 6.79 2.36
C LEU A 85 14.25 7.95 2.31
N ILE A 86 13.93 9.13 2.88
CA ILE A 86 14.87 10.26 2.95
C ILE A 86 16.19 9.80 3.60
N LYS A 87 16.10 9.23 4.81
CA LYS A 87 17.29 8.78 5.56
C LYS A 87 18.13 7.76 4.80
N TYR A 88 17.49 6.85 4.10
CA TYR A 88 18.19 5.84 3.30
C TYR A 88 18.80 6.42 2.04
N CYS A 89 18.05 7.26 1.31
CA CYS A 89 18.52 7.90 0.10
C CYS A 89 19.71 8.81 0.37
N ASP A 90 19.70 9.55 1.48
CA ASP A 90 20.86 10.34 1.93
C ASP A 90 22.10 9.47 2.14
N LYS A 91 21.92 8.32 2.79
CA LYS A 91 23.02 7.36 3.03
C LYS A 91 23.64 6.84 1.71
N ILE A 92 22.83 6.60 0.68
CA ILE A 92 23.28 6.08 -0.62
C ILE A 92 23.52 7.17 -1.66
N ASN A 93 23.49 8.44 -1.25
CA ASN A 93 23.67 9.61 -2.11
C ASN A 93 22.68 9.68 -3.30
N MET A 94 21.42 9.35 -3.05
CA MET A 94 20.33 9.38 -4.03
C MET A 94 19.31 10.46 -3.68
N ASN A 95 18.72 11.11 -4.69
CA ASN A 95 17.58 11.99 -4.46
C ASN A 95 16.31 11.16 -4.23
N VAL A 96 15.65 11.33 -3.08
CA VAL A 96 14.39 10.64 -2.73
C VAL A 96 13.26 10.92 -3.74
N PHE A 97 13.31 12.07 -4.43
CA PHE A 97 12.33 12.44 -5.45
C PHE A 97 12.58 11.79 -6.82
N ASN A 98 13.53 10.86 -6.91
CA ASN A 98 13.61 9.88 -7.99
C ASN A 98 12.78 8.61 -7.70
N ILE A 99 12.20 8.49 -6.49
CA ILE A 99 11.43 7.34 -6.03
C ILE A 99 9.97 7.71 -5.83
N VAL A 100 9.74 8.82 -5.12
CA VAL A 100 8.41 9.35 -4.80
C VAL A 100 8.24 10.74 -5.41
N PRO A 101 7.02 11.15 -5.75
CA PRO A 101 6.77 12.54 -6.13
C PRO A 101 7.22 13.51 -5.04
N PHE A 102 7.52 14.75 -5.40
CA PHE A 102 7.89 15.77 -4.41
C PHE A 102 6.84 15.86 -3.30
N THR A 103 7.26 15.66 -2.07
CA THR A 103 6.40 15.42 -0.92
C THR A 103 6.76 16.32 0.24
N ILE A 104 5.75 16.92 0.87
CA ILE A 104 5.85 17.74 2.07
C ILE A 104 4.96 17.15 3.14
N ILE A 105 5.42 17.09 4.40
CA ILE A 105 4.63 16.67 5.55
C ILE A 105 4.30 17.91 6.39
N ILE A 106 3.04 18.09 6.73
CA ILE A 106 2.58 19.15 7.63
C ILE A 106 1.88 18.53 8.83
N ASN A 107 2.34 18.88 10.02
CA ASN A 107 1.76 18.44 11.28
C ASN A 107 0.85 19.55 11.85
N ASN A 108 -0.24 19.16 12.49
CA ASN A 108 -1.09 20.06 13.26
C ASN A 108 -0.40 20.40 14.60
N SER A 109 0.51 21.33 14.56
CA SER A 109 1.32 21.78 15.70
C SER A 109 1.16 23.29 15.90
N PRO A 110 1.63 23.89 17.00
CA PRO A 110 1.67 25.34 17.17
C PRO A 110 2.40 26.08 16.04
N GLU A 111 3.32 25.39 15.34
CA GLU A 111 4.12 25.93 14.25
C GLU A 111 3.50 25.71 12.85
N VAL A 112 2.25 25.21 12.78
CA VAL A 112 1.59 24.88 11.52
C VAL A 112 1.50 26.06 10.54
N GLU A 113 1.34 27.27 11.05
CA GLU A 113 1.26 28.47 10.20
C GLU A 113 2.60 28.74 9.50
N LEU A 114 3.72 28.57 10.19
CA LEU A 114 5.05 28.72 9.58
C LEU A 114 5.28 27.68 8.48
N ALA A 115 4.81 26.43 8.71
CA ALA A 115 4.88 25.38 7.71
C ALA A 115 4.03 25.71 6.47
N LEU A 116 2.84 26.27 6.67
CA LEU A 116 1.94 26.67 5.58
C LEU A 116 2.47 27.89 4.80
N GLU A 117 3.10 28.86 5.48
CA GLU A 117 3.77 30.00 4.82
C GLU A 117 4.93 29.51 3.93
N ALA A 118 5.75 28.61 4.44
CA ALA A 118 6.84 28.06 3.65
C ALA A 118 6.33 27.22 2.46
N LEU A 119 5.21 26.50 2.60
CA LEU A 119 4.54 25.87 1.47
C LEU A 119 4.10 26.89 0.42
N LYS A 120 3.59 28.07 0.85
CA LYS A 120 3.21 29.15 -0.07
C LYS A 120 4.39 29.60 -0.94
N ASP A 121 5.56 29.76 -0.30
CA ASP A 121 6.77 30.16 -1.02
C ASP A 121 7.19 29.10 -2.05
N ILE A 122 7.13 27.80 -1.68
CA ILE A 122 7.44 26.68 -2.58
C ILE A 122 6.47 26.64 -3.78
N VAL A 123 5.18 26.70 -3.51
CA VAL A 123 4.14 26.68 -4.55
C VAL A 123 4.33 27.88 -5.48
N SER A 124 4.58 29.08 -4.92
CA SER A 124 4.82 30.30 -5.68
C SER A 124 6.08 30.20 -6.54
N PHE A 125 7.15 29.64 -5.98
CA PHE A 125 8.41 29.43 -6.73
C PHE A 125 8.22 28.49 -7.91
N ILE A 126 7.60 27.33 -7.71
CA ILE A 126 7.34 26.35 -8.78
C ILE A 126 6.44 26.95 -9.86
N ASN A 127 5.52 27.84 -9.53
CA ASN A 127 4.62 28.48 -10.48
C ASN A 127 5.29 29.62 -11.30
N LYS A 128 6.31 30.27 -10.76
CA LYS A 128 6.94 31.45 -11.38
C LYS A 128 8.04 31.10 -12.39
N ASP A 129 8.86 30.10 -12.09
CA ASP A 129 10.06 29.80 -12.89
C ASP A 129 9.94 28.46 -13.61
N LYS A 130 9.43 28.52 -14.84
CA LYS A 130 9.28 27.34 -15.72
C LYS A 130 10.58 26.93 -16.44
N SER A 131 11.62 27.75 -16.41
CA SER A 131 12.84 27.55 -17.21
C SER A 131 14.02 26.92 -16.44
N ASN A 132 14.05 27.04 -15.11
CA ASN A 132 15.17 26.62 -14.25
C ASN A 132 14.76 25.57 -13.21
N TYR A 133 14.13 24.50 -13.65
CA TYR A 133 13.57 23.43 -12.79
C TYR A 133 14.62 22.55 -12.09
N LYS A 134 15.90 22.83 -12.25
CA LYS A 134 16.94 21.90 -11.81
C LYS A 134 17.06 21.84 -10.30
N ASP A 135 16.88 22.97 -9.60
CA ASP A 135 17.25 23.04 -8.19
C ASP A 135 16.29 23.95 -7.41
N ILE A 136 15.33 23.38 -6.70
CA ILE A 136 14.66 24.13 -5.65
C ILE A 136 15.64 24.20 -4.49
N ILE A 137 16.22 25.37 -4.27
CA ILE A 137 17.06 25.61 -3.10
C ILE A 137 16.14 25.56 -1.89
N THR A 138 16.24 24.50 -1.09
CA THR A 138 15.64 24.51 0.24
C THR A 138 16.48 25.39 1.15
N ASN A 139 15.99 26.60 1.40
CA ASN A 139 16.57 27.44 2.43
C ASN A 139 16.49 26.66 3.77
N ARG A 140 17.56 26.70 4.58
CA ARG A 140 17.66 26.01 5.89
C ARG A 140 16.44 26.24 6.79
N LYS A 141 15.79 27.40 6.68
CA LYS A 141 14.54 27.77 7.34
C LYS A 141 13.37 26.84 7.00
N TYR A 142 13.33 26.28 5.78
CA TYR A 142 12.26 25.37 5.34
C TYR A 142 12.50 23.95 5.79
N ASN A 143 13.76 23.53 5.92
CA ASN A 143 14.13 22.19 6.36
C ASN A 143 13.65 21.90 7.78
N GLU A 144 13.68 22.86 8.68
CA GLU A 144 13.31 22.71 10.09
C GLU A 144 11.80 22.47 10.30
N HIS A 145 10.94 22.92 9.37
CA HIS A 145 9.48 22.88 9.52
C HIS A 145 8.79 21.78 8.68
N PHE A 146 9.43 21.28 7.62
CA PHE A 146 8.76 20.40 6.64
C PHE A 146 9.16 18.93 6.70
N TRP A 147 10.39 18.61 7.13
CA TRP A 147 10.98 17.31 6.84
C TRP A 147 11.55 16.63 8.06
N PHE A 148 11.75 17.34 9.16
CA PHE A 148 12.68 16.90 10.19
C PHE A 148 12.04 16.81 11.57
N ASP A 149 12.22 15.63 12.14
CA ASP A 149 12.37 15.47 13.56
C ASP A 149 13.58 16.31 14.02
N LYS A 150 13.46 17.06 15.12
CA LYS A 150 14.48 17.98 15.67
C LYS A 150 15.88 17.37 15.88
N ASN A 151 16.03 16.07 15.64
CA ASN A 151 17.26 15.30 15.79
C ASN A 151 18.06 15.09 14.49
N TYR A 152 17.72 15.77 13.41
CA TYR A 152 18.42 15.63 12.13
C TYR A 152 19.39 16.80 11.91
N GLU A 153 20.60 16.72 12.53
CA GLU A 153 21.59 17.80 12.51
C GLU A 153 22.43 17.90 11.24
N ASP A 154 22.33 16.93 10.28
CA ASP A 154 23.28 16.83 9.17
C ASP A 154 22.60 16.83 7.77
N VAL A 155 21.95 17.93 7.41
CA VAL A 155 21.52 18.09 6.01
C VAL A 155 22.32 19.20 5.34
N ASN A 156 23.53 18.86 4.92
CA ASN A 156 24.37 19.68 4.03
C ASN A 156 23.95 19.59 2.55
N LYS A 157 22.78 19.06 2.21
CA LYS A 157 22.31 18.98 0.82
C LYS A 157 21.35 20.12 0.52
N GLN A 158 21.88 21.04 -0.24
CA GLN A 158 21.29 22.34 -0.56
C GLN A 158 20.27 22.31 -1.69
N TYR A 159 20.04 21.14 -2.37
CA TYR A 159 19.27 21.10 -3.62
C TYR A 159 18.26 19.97 -3.60
N ILE A 160 17.00 20.29 -3.82
CA ILE A 160 15.94 19.33 -4.14
C ILE A 160 15.60 19.51 -5.61
N CYS A 161 15.85 18.47 -6.40
CA CYS A 161 15.51 18.45 -7.81
C CYS A 161 14.11 17.83 -7.97
N ILE A 162 13.18 18.58 -8.55
CA ILE A 162 11.86 18.04 -8.96
C ILE A 162 11.98 17.57 -10.41
N ASN A 163 11.57 16.32 -10.66
CA ASN A 163 11.56 15.79 -12.01
C ASN A 163 10.62 16.59 -12.92
N LYS A 164 11.07 16.88 -14.14
CA LYS A 164 10.32 17.67 -15.15
C LYS A 164 8.92 17.10 -15.42
N ASN A 165 8.73 15.77 -15.29
CA ASN A 165 7.45 15.10 -15.53
C ASN A 165 6.37 15.47 -14.50
N PHE A 166 6.76 16.12 -13.40
CA PHE A 166 5.85 16.68 -12.42
C PHE A 166 5.56 18.16 -12.60
N LEU A 167 6.08 18.79 -13.64
CA LEU A 167 5.96 20.22 -13.86
C LEU A 167 5.07 20.49 -15.07
N SER A 168 3.94 21.15 -14.85
CA SER A 168 3.00 21.59 -15.87
C SER A 168 2.75 23.10 -15.77
N GLU A 169 1.91 23.60 -16.66
CA GLU A 169 1.52 25.01 -16.63
C GLU A 169 0.79 25.40 -15.35
N LYS A 170 -0.04 24.52 -14.78
CA LYS A 170 -0.90 24.79 -13.61
C LYS A 170 -0.36 24.24 -12.30
N ASN A 171 0.61 23.32 -12.34
CA ASN A 171 1.26 22.76 -11.16
C ASN A 171 0.29 22.25 -10.06
N TYR A 172 -0.39 21.15 -10.31
CA TYR A 172 -1.31 20.54 -9.35
C TYR A 172 -0.61 19.86 -8.17
N TRP A 173 -1.30 19.87 -7.04
CA TRP A 173 -0.89 19.24 -5.79
C TRP A 173 -2.00 18.33 -5.28
N ILE A 174 -1.63 17.20 -4.69
CA ILE A 174 -2.56 16.28 -4.05
C ILE A 174 -2.35 16.31 -2.54
N ILE A 175 -3.43 16.42 -1.79
CA ILE A 175 -3.44 16.40 -0.32
C ILE A 175 -3.93 15.03 0.13
N LYS A 176 -3.18 14.42 1.07
CA LYS A 176 -3.46 13.09 1.62
C LYS A 176 -3.28 13.09 3.13
N PRO A 177 -4.31 12.82 3.94
CA PRO A 177 -4.11 12.52 5.36
C PRO A 177 -3.27 11.25 5.53
N THR A 178 -2.42 11.21 6.58
CA THR A 178 -1.47 10.10 6.77
C THR A 178 -2.12 8.85 7.35
N ASP A 179 -3.17 9.01 8.12
CA ASP A 179 -3.88 8.00 8.91
C ASP A 179 -5.24 7.60 8.35
N LEU A 180 -5.65 8.21 7.22
CA LEU A 180 -6.88 7.83 6.52
C LEU A 180 -6.58 6.95 5.31
N TYR A 181 -7.45 5.96 5.11
CA TYR A 181 -7.36 4.97 4.04
C TYR A 181 -8.50 5.15 3.02
N GLN A 182 -8.48 4.40 1.92
CA GLN A 182 -9.56 4.34 0.93
C GLN A 182 -9.81 5.66 0.20
N GLY A 183 -8.78 6.51 0.03
CA GLY A 183 -8.92 7.81 -0.64
C GLY A 183 -9.74 8.85 0.13
N LYS A 184 -10.04 8.63 1.41
CA LYS A 184 -10.81 9.60 2.23
C LYS A 184 -10.03 10.91 2.38
N CYS A 185 -10.70 12.03 2.13
CA CYS A 185 -10.14 13.39 2.19
C CYS A 185 -8.92 13.61 1.26
N VAL A 186 -8.75 12.78 0.22
CA VAL A 186 -7.73 12.98 -0.81
C VAL A 186 -8.32 13.88 -1.90
N GLU A 187 -7.67 15.01 -2.17
CA GLU A 187 -8.13 16.00 -3.14
C GLU A 187 -6.96 16.68 -3.85
N ILE A 188 -7.24 17.28 -5.03
CA ILE A 188 -6.25 17.92 -5.91
C ILE A 188 -6.52 19.41 -6.01
N PHE A 189 -5.45 20.20 -5.96
CA PHE A 189 -5.49 21.66 -6.02
C PHE A 189 -4.34 22.22 -6.84
N SER A 190 -4.56 23.35 -7.52
CA SER A 190 -3.53 24.12 -8.21
C SER A 190 -3.26 25.47 -7.56
N ASP A 191 -4.07 25.86 -6.59
CA ASP A 191 -4.04 27.15 -5.93
C ASP A 191 -3.71 27.00 -4.44
N TYR A 192 -2.77 27.83 -3.94
CA TYR A 192 -2.31 27.77 -2.56
C TYR A 192 -3.42 28.03 -1.54
N GLU A 193 -4.31 29.00 -1.81
CA GLU A 193 -5.37 29.34 -0.84
C GLU A 193 -6.35 28.19 -0.62
N GLN A 194 -6.59 27.41 -1.68
CA GLN A 194 -7.40 26.19 -1.58
C GLN A 194 -6.66 25.09 -0.81
N ILE A 195 -5.35 24.91 -1.06
CA ILE A 195 -4.50 23.98 -0.30
C ILE A 195 -4.54 24.35 1.19
N TYR A 196 -4.31 25.62 1.54
CA TYR A 196 -4.36 26.14 2.90
C TYR A 196 -5.70 25.84 3.58
N LYS A 197 -6.81 26.18 2.90
CA LYS A 197 -8.16 25.95 3.41
C LYS A 197 -8.41 24.47 3.67
N GLN A 198 -7.99 23.59 2.76
CA GLN A 198 -8.18 22.14 2.90
C GLN A 198 -7.34 21.58 4.05
N CYS A 199 -6.10 22.02 4.23
CA CYS A 199 -5.29 21.64 5.39
C CYS A 199 -5.99 21.99 6.70
N LYS A 200 -6.51 23.22 6.82
CA LYS A 200 -7.26 23.67 8.01
C LYS A 200 -8.53 22.86 8.24
N ASN A 201 -9.25 22.51 7.17
CA ASN A 201 -10.44 21.67 7.25
C ASN A 201 -10.09 20.30 7.80
N ILE A 202 -9.05 19.63 7.27
CA ILE A 202 -8.62 18.31 7.73
C ILE A 202 -8.20 18.34 9.20
N PHE A 203 -7.47 19.36 9.63
CA PHE A 203 -7.07 19.51 11.03
C PHE A 203 -8.23 19.76 11.99
N ARG A 204 -9.30 20.44 11.53
CA ARG A 204 -10.53 20.67 12.32
C ARG A 204 -11.53 19.53 12.26
N GLY A 205 -11.36 18.63 11.31
CA GLY A 205 -12.30 17.56 10.99
C GLY A 205 -13.21 17.91 9.80
N VAL A 206 -13.27 17.00 8.85
CA VAL A 206 -14.07 17.13 7.60
C VAL A 206 -15.29 16.22 7.68
N ASN A 207 -16.44 16.80 7.35
CA ASN A 207 -17.67 16.04 7.13
C ASN A 207 -17.70 15.49 5.70
N THR A 208 -17.72 14.17 5.54
CA THR A 208 -17.58 13.49 4.23
C THR A 208 -18.82 13.52 3.34
N ARG A 209 -19.88 14.22 3.75
CA ARG A 209 -21.13 14.29 2.95
C ARG A 209 -21.05 15.16 1.69
N VAL A 210 -19.91 15.76 1.36
CA VAL A 210 -19.79 16.62 0.17
C VAL A 210 -19.09 15.85 -0.96
N LEU A 211 -19.70 14.76 -1.43
CA LEU A 211 -19.51 14.30 -2.80
C LEU A 211 -20.64 14.90 -3.66
N PRO A 212 -20.36 15.36 -4.88
CA PRO A 212 -21.43 15.83 -5.75
C PRO A 212 -22.48 14.73 -5.95
N GLU A 213 -23.75 15.03 -5.69
CA GLU A 213 -24.89 14.07 -5.71
C GLU A 213 -25.07 13.33 -7.04
N TYR A 214 -24.52 13.83 -8.14
CA TYR A 214 -24.70 13.27 -9.49
C TYR A 214 -23.79 12.11 -9.85
N ALA A 215 -22.90 11.68 -8.95
CA ALA A 215 -21.88 10.69 -9.25
C ALA A 215 -21.96 9.41 -8.38
N ILE A 216 -23.00 9.23 -7.57
CA ILE A 216 -23.07 8.15 -6.56
C ILE A 216 -24.15 7.14 -6.96
N ARG A 217 -23.83 5.85 -6.94
CA ARG A 217 -24.80 4.75 -7.00
C ARG A 217 -25.55 4.68 -5.64
N GLU A 218 -26.90 4.66 -5.65
CA GLU A 218 -27.73 4.66 -4.44
C GLU A 218 -27.63 3.37 -3.59
N GLU A 219 -27.06 2.28 -4.11
CA GLU A 219 -27.10 0.96 -3.48
C GLU A 219 -26.05 0.70 -2.39
N ASP A 220 -25.05 1.56 -2.22
CA ASP A 220 -23.88 1.29 -1.37
C ASP A 220 -24.00 1.76 0.09
N ASP A 221 -25.07 2.41 0.49
CA ASP A 221 -25.25 2.89 1.90
C ASP A 221 -25.60 1.76 2.90
N ILE A 222 -25.89 0.55 2.41
CA ILE A 222 -26.41 -0.54 3.25
C ILE A 222 -25.32 -1.42 3.87
N TYR A 223 -24.10 -1.44 3.34
CA TYR A 223 -23.06 -2.42 3.74
C TYR A 223 -21.97 -1.93 4.71
N ASN A 224 -21.97 -0.67 5.14
CA ASN A 224 -20.90 -0.12 6.01
C ASN A 224 -21.28 0.04 7.50
N GLU A 225 -22.39 -0.53 7.96
CA GLU A 225 -22.84 -0.37 9.36
C GLU A 225 -22.21 -1.35 10.38
N ASN A 226 -21.32 -2.27 10.00
CA ASN A 226 -20.80 -3.31 10.91
C ASN A 226 -19.33 -3.16 11.34
N GLU A 227 -18.66 -2.04 11.10
CA GLU A 227 -17.39 -1.74 11.77
C GLU A 227 -17.64 -0.94 13.06
N THR A 228 -18.25 -1.57 14.05
CA THR A 228 -18.25 -1.07 15.42
C THR A 228 -16.88 -1.27 16.04
N PHE A 229 -16.14 -0.20 16.24
CA PHE A 229 -15.05 -0.17 17.22
C PHE A 229 -15.70 -0.34 18.61
N ILE A 230 -15.58 -1.51 19.20
CA ILE A 230 -15.91 -1.73 20.59
C ILE A 230 -14.81 -1.07 21.43
N ASN A 231 -15.09 0.09 21.99
CA ASN A 231 -14.39 0.57 23.15
C ASN A 231 -14.81 -0.31 24.32
N THR A 232 -13.93 -1.17 24.78
CA THR A 232 -14.09 -1.87 26.03
C THR A 232 -13.52 -1.01 27.15
N ASP A 233 -14.37 -0.22 27.77
CA ASP A 233 -14.25 0.11 29.19
C ASP A 233 -15.67 0.39 29.69
N ASP A 234 -16.06 -0.46 30.65
CA ASP A 234 -17.09 -0.34 31.68
C ASP A 234 -18.50 0.19 31.32
N ASP A 235 -19.52 -0.66 31.36
CA ASP A 235 -20.52 -0.73 32.42
C ASP A 235 -21.65 -1.72 32.09
N MET A 236 -21.81 -2.71 32.92
CA MET A 236 -23.01 -3.54 33.01
C MET A 236 -24.17 -2.73 33.63
N ASN A 237 -25.37 -2.98 33.12
CA ASN A 237 -26.69 -2.63 33.63
C ASN A 237 -27.31 -1.32 33.07
N ASN A 238 -28.12 -1.49 32.02
CA ASN A 238 -29.53 -1.08 32.06
C ASN A 238 -30.28 -1.49 30.77
N THR A 239 -31.21 -2.43 30.93
CA THR A 239 -32.27 -2.76 29.98
C THR A 239 -33.29 -1.61 29.98
N ASN A 240 -33.35 -0.81 28.94
CA ASN A 240 -34.55 -0.09 28.57
C ASN A 240 -34.56 0.17 27.04
N THR A 241 -35.44 -0.56 26.39
CA THR A 241 -35.82 -0.42 24.99
C THR A 241 -36.43 0.96 24.75
N ILE A 242 -35.67 1.90 24.22
CA ILE A 242 -36.20 3.14 23.68
C ILE A 242 -35.93 3.14 22.16
N ASN A 243 -37.03 3.12 21.39
CA ASN A 243 -37.00 3.39 19.94
C ASN A 243 -36.33 4.71 19.66
N LYS A 244 -35.02 4.71 19.37
CA LYS A 244 -34.29 5.88 18.89
C LYS A 244 -34.45 5.94 17.36
N ARG A 245 -35.14 6.96 16.89
CA ARG A 245 -35.07 7.44 15.48
C ARG A 245 -33.60 7.52 15.10
N LYS A 246 -33.17 6.80 14.04
CA LYS A 246 -31.82 6.89 13.47
C LYS A 246 -31.59 8.31 12.97
N THR A 247 -30.99 9.15 13.77
CA THR A 247 -30.35 10.37 13.27
C THR A 247 -29.01 9.95 12.67
N SER A 248 -28.87 10.06 11.36
CA SER A 248 -27.61 9.79 10.66
C SER A 248 -26.55 10.79 11.14
N TYR A 249 -25.68 10.36 12.05
CA TYR A 249 -24.53 11.14 12.44
C TYR A 249 -23.55 11.20 11.27
N SER A 250 -23.27 12.40 10.77
CA SER A 250 -22.19 12.60 9.82
C SER A 250 -20.86 12.28 10.48
N LYS A 251 -20.14 11.28 9.95
CA LYS A 251 -18.83 10.89 10.48
C LYS A 251 -17.83 11.99 10.16
N MET A 252 -17.26 12.64 11.17
CA MET A 252 -16.17 13.59 11.01
C MET A 252 -14.84 12.84 10.92
N TYR A 253 -14.06 13.13 9.89
CA TYR A 253 -12.70 12.63 9.73
C TYR A 253 -11.72 13.77 9.99
N CYS A 254 -10.82 13.58 10.93
CA CYS A 254 -9.71 14.51 11.20
C CYS A 254 -8.39 13.74 11.12
N SER A 255 -7.32 14.44 10.80
CA SER A 255 -5.96 13.94 10.86
C SER A 255 -5.06 15.02 11.45
N ASN A 256 -4.12 14.61 12.27
CA ASN A 256 -3.11 15.52 12.81
C ASN A 256 -1.90 15.69 11.89
N GLU A 257 -1.84 14.93 10.82
CA GLU A 257 -0.72 14.95 9.87
C GLU A 257 -1.22 14.81 8.44
N ILE A 258 -0.69 15.64 7.55
CA ILE A 258 -1.05 15.70 6.14
C ILE A 258 0.20 15.58 5.29
N ILE A 259 0.09 14.81 4.21
CA ILE A 259 1.04 14.80 3.11
C ILE A 259 0.50 15.68 2.00
N ILE A 260 1.30 16.65 1.56
CA ILE A 260 1.07 17.42 0.33
C ILE A 260 2.11 16.98 -0.67
N GLN A 261 1.65 16.47 -1.78
CA GLN A 261 2.50 15.84 -2.79
C GLN A 261 2.25 16.46 -4.15
N LYS A 262 3.34 16.71 -4.89
CA LYS A 262 3.22 17.18 -6.27
C LYS A 262 2.46 16.15 -7.10
N TYR A 263 1.41 16.58 -7.75
CA TYR A 263 0.62 15.71 -8.61
C TYR A 263 1.37 15.44 -9.92
N LEU A 264 1.28 14.21 -10.44
CA LEU A 264 1.79 13.86 -11.76
C LEU A 264 0.77 14.29 -12.81
N ASP A 265 1.07 15.37 -13.51
CA ASP A 265 0.15 16.02 -14.42
C ASP A 265 0.05 15.30 -15.78
N ASN A 266 1.09 14.55 -16.14
CA ASN A 266 1.18 13.83 -17.41
C ASN A 266 1.45 12.32 -17.17
N PRO A 267 0.47 11.59 -16.57
CA PRO A 267 0.60 10.16 -16.37
C PRO A 267 0.45 9.39 -17.68
N LEU A 268 1.00 8.19 -17.73
CA LEU A 268 0.62 7.22 -18.75
C LEU A 268 -0.88 6.90 -18.61
N LEU A 269 -1.57 6.78 -19.73
CA LEU A 269 -3.02 6.54 -19.75
C LEU A 269 -3.33 5.20 -20.42
N TYR A 270 -4.29 4.48 -19.85
CA TYR A 270 -4.90 3.31 -20.48
C TYR A 270 -6.28 3.69 -21.02
N ASN A 271 -6.47 3.60 -22.34
CA ASN A 271 -7.70 4.04 -22.99
C ASN A 271 -8.16 5.44 -22.55
N LYS A 272 -7.22 6.40 -22.52
CA LYS A 272 -7.42 7.80 -22.09
C LYS A 272 -7.86 7.96 -20.61
N ARG A 273 -7.72 6.95 -19.79
CA ARG A 273 -8.00 6.99 -18.36
C ARG A 273 -6.71 6.84 -17.55
N LYS A 274 -6.64 7.56 -16.44
CA LYS A 274 -5.55 7.43 -15.47
C LYS A 274 -5.62 6.06 -14.78
N PHE A 275 -4.48 5.48 -14.47
CA PHE A 275 -4.36 4.26 -13.70
C PHE A 275 -3.18 4.32 -12.74
N ASP A 276 -3.17 3.46 -11.75
CA ASP A 276 -1.99 3.03 -11.01
C ASP A 276 -1.80 1.51 -11.17
N ILE A 277 -0.60 1.04 -10.82
CA ILE A 277 -0.25 -0.38 -10.85
C ILE A 277 -0.15 -0.88 -9.42
N ARG A 278 -0.91 -1.94 -9.09
CA ARG A 278 -0.76 -2.74 -7.89
C ARG A 278 0.16 -3.93 -8.18
N CYS A 279 1.24 -4.05 -7.42
CA CYS A 279 2.03 -5.27 -7.35
C CYS A 279 2.15 -5.77 -5.91
N PHE A 280 2.55 -7.04 -5.74
CA PHE A 280 2.68 -7.68 -4.45
C PHE A 280 4.14 -8.00 -4.16
N VAL A 281 4.51 -7.81 -2.90
CA VAL A 281 5.87 -7.99 -2.41
C VAL A 281 5.81 -8.83 -1.14
N LEU A 282 6.62 -9.88 -1.06
CA LEU A 282 6.73 -10.73 0.11
C LEU A 282 8.07 -10.47 0.81
N VAL A 283 8.03 -10.35 2.12
CA VAL A 283 9.21 -10.38 2.98
C VAL A 283 9.08 -11.57 3.92
N ASP A 284 10.06 -12.48 3.92
CA ASP A 284 10.07 -13.65 4.81
C ASP A 284 10.72 -13.34 6.18
N HIS A 285 10.69 -14.32 7.09
CA HIS A 285 11.25 -14.22 8.44
C HIS A 285 12.78 -14.00 8.48
N ASN A 286 13.49 -14.28 7.39
CA ASN A 286 14.91 -14.02 7.23
C ASN A 286 15.19 -12.64 6.62
N LEU A 287 14.14 -11.85 6.35
CA LEU A 287 14.20 -10.58 5.63
C LEU A 287 14.64 -10.76 4.15
N ASN A 288 14.35 -11.89 3.56
CA ASN A 288 14.45 -12.06 2.12
C ASN A 288 13.27 -11.37 1.47
N LEU A 289 13.55 -10.58 0.46
CA LEU A 289 12.59 -9.78 -0.30
C LEU A 289 12.29 -10.47 -1.63
N PHE A 290 11.00 -10.61 -1.92
CA PHE A 290 10.53 -11.22 -3.16
C PHE A 290 9.49 -10.33 -3.83
N PHE A 291 9.56 -10.23 -5.15
CA PHE A 291 8.61 -9.51 -5.99
C PHE A 291 7.72 -10.50 -6.74
N PHE A 292 6.41 -10.35 -6.62
CA PHE A 292 5.48 -11.16 -7.40
C PHE A 292 5.43 -10.63 -8.83
N ARG A 293 5.82 -11.45 -9.81
CA ARG A 293 6.02 -11.04 -11.21
C ARG A 293 4.73 -10.69 -11.95
N GLU A 294 3.56 -10.93 -11.32
CA GLU A 294 2.26 -10.52 -11.85
C GLU A 294 1.67 -9.41 -10.98
N GLY A 295 0.77 -8.63 -11.58
CA GLY A 295 0.09 -7.52 -10.94
C GLY A 295 -1.08 -7.05 -11.79
N HIS A 296 -1.68 -5.93 -11.41
CA HIS A 296 -2.80 -5.37 -12.16
C HIS A 296 -2.81 -3.85 -12.12
N LEU A 297 -3.44 -3.26 -13.13
CA LEU A 297 -3.72 -1.85 -13.18
C LEU A 297 -5.09 -1.60 -12.56
N LYS A 298 -5.22 -0.51 -11.82
CA LYS A 298 -6.48 0.03 -11.30
C LYS A 298 -6.80 1.33 -12.06
N ALA A 299 -7.77 1.30 -12.96
CA ALA A 299 -8.11 2.45 -13.80
C ALA A 299 -9.21 3.30 -13.17
N CYS A 300 -9.14 4.61 -13.42
CA CYS A 300 -10.23 5.53 -13.12
C CYS A 300 -11.45 5.23 -14.00
N SER A 301 -12.66 5.52 -13.51
CA SER A 301 -13.92 5.32 -14.25
C SER A 301 -14.16 6.40 -15.31
N GLU A 302 -13.54 7.57 -15.14
CA GLU A 302 -13.71 8.72 -16.02
C GLU A 302 -12.45 8.96 -16.88
N LEU A 303 -12.65 9.56 -18.05
CA LEU A 303 -11.56 9.96 -18.94
C LEU A 303 -10.71 11.04 -18.27
N TYR A 304 -9.40 10.94 -18.46
CA TYR A 304 -8.46 11.88 -17.86
C TYR A 304 -8.64 13.28 -18.43
N ASN A 305 -8.88 14.23 -17.54
CA ASN A 305 -8.91 15.66 -17.82
C ASN A 305 -8.29 16.38 -16.62
N LEU A 306 -7.14 17.02 -16.83
CA LEU A 306 -6.41 17.68 -15.76
C LEU A 306 -7.17 18.88 -15.16
N ASP A 307 -8.02 19.54 -15.96
CA ASP A 307 -8.75 20.74 -15.55
C ASP A 307 -10.05 20.43 -14.79
N ASP A 308 -10.55 19.20 -14.89
CA ASP A 308 -11.70 18.76 -14.14
C ASP A 308 -11.28 18.18 -12.80
N ARG A 309 -11.82 18.68 -11.70
CA ARG A 309 -11.50 18.23 -10.32
C ARG A 309 -12.30 17.02 -9.86
N ASN A 310 -13.06 16.40 -10.75
CA ASN A 310 -13.81 15.21 -10.42
C ASN A 310 -12.86 14.11 -9.91
N ARG A 311 -13.07 13.66 -8.69
CA ARG A 311 -12.22 12.66 -8.02
C ARG A 311 -12.16 11.33 -8.77
N PHE A 312 -13.18 10.97 -9.52
CA PHE A 312 -13.22 9.74 -10.34
C PHE A 312 -12.29 9.77 -11.56
N ILE A 313 -11.74 10.94 -11.88
CA ILE A 313 -10.71 11.13 -12.90
C ILE A 313 -9.29 10.89 -12.34
N HIS A 314 -9.10 11.21 -11.04
CA HIS A 314 -7.77 11.41 -10.49
C HIS A 314 -7.35 10.37 -9.45
N ILE A 315 -8.31 9.76 -8.75
CA ILE A 315 -8.06 8.88 -7.62
C ILE A 315 -8.52 7.47 -7.96
N THR A 316 -7.57 6.56 -8.08
CA THR A 316 -7.76 5.18 -8.56
C THR A 316 -8.25 4.20 -7.49
N ASN A 317 -8.36 4.62 -6.23
CA ASN A 317 -8.80 3.75 -5.13
C ASN A 317 -10.14 3.05 -5.44
N TYR A 318 -10.15 1.74 -5.42
CA TYR A 318 -11.32 0.89 -5.68
C TYR A 318 -12.56 1.32 -4.88
N SER A 319 -12.40 1.57 -3.56
CA SER A 319 -13.50 2.01 -2.69
C SER A 319 -14.12 3.36 -3.08
N LEU A 320 -13.38 4.21 -3.79
CA LEU A 320 -13.91 5.44 -4.37
C LEU A 320 -14.54 5.13 -5.73
N GLN A 321 -13.82 4.44 -6.61
CA GLN A 321 -14.25 4.20 -7.99
C GLN A 321 -15.58 3.46 -8.08
N LYS A 322 -15.82 2.48 -7.20
CA LYS A 322 -17.11 1.75 -7.16
C LYS A 322 -18.33 2.62 -6.89
N LYS A 323 -18.16 3.87 -6.44
CA LYS A 323 -19.22 4.85 -6.25
C LYS A 323 -19.52 5.66 -7.52
N CYS A 324 -18.69 5.55 -8.55
CA CYS A 324 -18.90 6.22 -9.83
C CYS A 324 -19.98 5.50 -10.63
N LEU A 325 -20.87 6.26 -11.29
CA LEU A 325 -21.89 5.70 -12.19
C LEU A 325 -21.30 4.91 -13.36
N LYS A 326 -20.07 5.27 -13.79
CA LYS A 326 -19.35 4.59 -14.88
C LYS A 326 -18.42 3.47 -14.39
N PHE A 327 -18.49 3.10 -13.11
CA PHE A 327 -17.71 1.97 -12.61
C PHE A 327 -18.10 0.69 -13.34
N GLU A 328 -17.10 -0.13 -13.72
CA GLU A 328 -17.27 -1.37 -14.51
C GLU A 328 -17.87 -1.17 -15.92
N THR A 329 -17.90 0.06 -16.43
CA THR A 329 -18.37 0.29 -17.82
C THR A 329 -17.39 -0.25 -18.86
N TYR A 330 -16.09 -0.28 -18.54
CA TYR A 330 -15.04 -0.64 -19.47
C TYR A 330 -14.44 -2.01 -19.14
N GLU A 331 -14.06 -2.24 -17.90
CA GLU A 331 -13.50 -3.49 -17.38
C GLU A 331 -14.14 -3.83 -16.03
N GLU A 332 -14.28 -5.12 -15.73
CA GLU A 332 -14.76 -5.62 -14.44
C GLU A 332 -13.88 -5.10 -13.30
N GLY A 333 -14.49 -4.50 -12.29
CA GLY A 333 -13.78 -3.89 -11.16
C GLY A 333 -12.86 -2.71 -11.52
N ASN A 334 -12.88 -2.21 -12.77
CA ASN A 334 -11.90 -1.28 -13.32
C ASN A 334 -10.44 -1.81 -13.22
N GLU A 335 -10.28 -3.13 -13.23
CA GLU A 335 -9.00 -3.82 -13.07
C GLU A 335 -8.55 -4.44 -14.39
N ILE A 336 -7.28 -4.19 -14.76
CA ILE A 336 -6.70 -4.61 -16.04
C ILE A 336 -5.50 -5.51 -15.74
N SER A 337 -5.43 -6.68 -16.38
CA SER A 337 -4.29 -7.59 -16.26
C SER A 337 -3.05 -7.04 -16.97
N TYR A 338 -1.85 -7.48 -16.59
CA TYR A 338 -0.64 -7.18 -17.35
C TYR A 338 -0.72 -7.69 -18.77
N TYR A 339 -1.41 -8.81 -19.00
CA TYR A 339 -1.63 -9.35 -20.34
C TYR A 339 -2.42 -8.38 -21.23
N ASP A 340 -3.53 -7.83 -20.74
CA ASP A 340 -4.35 -6.90 -21.51
C ASP A 340 -3.65 -5.53 -21.66
N PHE A 341 -2.89 -5.11 -20.67
CA PHE A 341 -2.07 -3.91 -20.79
C PHE A 341 -0.97 -4.07 -21.86
N LYS A 342 -0.29 -5.21 -21.93
CA LYS A 342 0.67 -5.51 -23.00
C LYS A 342 0.00 -5.49 -24.39
N LYS A 343 -1.20 -6.06 -24.53
CA LYS A 343 -1.97 -5.97 -25.79
C LYS A 343 -2.30 -4.53 -26.16
N PHE A 344 -2.70 -3.73 -25.16
CA PHE A 344 -2.94 -2.30 -25.38
C PHE A 344 -1.67 -1.60 -25.89
N LEU A 345 -0.52 -1.80 -25.25
CA LEU A 345 0.75 -1.20 -25.67
C LEU A 345 1.09 -1.57 -27.12
N ILE A 346 0.94 -2.83 -27.49
CA ILE A 346 1.14 -3.30 -28.88
C ILE A 346 0.21 -2.55 -29.83
N SER A 347 -1.08 -2.41 -29.47
CA SER A 347 -2.06 -1.70 -30.30
C SER A 347 -1.74 -0.21 -30.50
N GLN A 348 -1.00 0.37 -29.57
CA GLN A 348 -0.49 1.75 -29.64
C GLN A 348 0.89 1.86 -30.30
N ASN A 349 1.42 0.77 -30.88
CA ASN A 349 2.79 0.68 -31.43
C ASN A 349 3.89 0.98 -30.41
N ILE A 350 3.65 0.69 -29.12
CA ILE A 350 4.63 0.86 -28.04
C ILE A 350 5.37 -0.46 -27.84
N PRO A 351 6.72 -0.48 -27.89
CA PRO A 351 7.51 -1.68 -27.69
C PRO A 351 7.31 -2.27 -26.29
N LEU A 352 7.19 -3.60 -26.18
CA LEU A 352 7.06 -4.29 -24.90
C LEU A 352 8.30 -4.12 -23.99
N SER A 353 9.46 -3.79 -24.56
CA SER A 353 10.66 -3.41 -23.79
C SER A 353 10.42 -2.22 -22.84
N ASN A 354 9.46 -1.33 -23.15
CA ASN A 354 9.07 -0.26 -22.25
C ASN A 354 8.35 -0.80 -21.01
N PHE A 355 7.47 -1.80 -21.20
CA PHE A 355 6.83 -2.50 -20.08
C PHE A 355 7.87 -3.23 -19.23
N ASP A 356 8.76 -4.01 -19.86
CA ASP A 356 9.78 -4.78 -19.15
C ASP A 356 10.73 -3.83 -18.37
N GLY A 357 11.18 -2.75 -19.00
CA GLY A 357 12.00 -1.72 -18.34
C GLY A 357 11.28 -1.02 -17.18
N MET A 358 9.96 -0.80 -17.28
CA MET A 358 9.13 -0.27 -16.20
C MET A 358 9.09 -1.24 -15.01
N ILE A 359 8.88 -2.55 -15.24
CA ILE A 359 8.86 -3.57 -14.18
C ILE A 359 10.21 -3.64 -13.48
N GLU A 360 11.33 -3.63 -14.21
CA GLU A 360 12.67 -3.62 -13.59
C GLU A 360 12.91 -2.37 -12.73
N LYS A 361 12.45 -1.20 -13.17
CA LYS A 361 12.48 0.01 -12.34
C LYS A 361 11.61 -0.14 -11.09
N MET A 362 10.41 -0.73 -11.19
CA MET A 362 9.55 -0.99 -10.02
C MET A 362 10.24 -1.90 -9.02
N LYS A 363 10.88 -2.99 -9.46
CA LYS A 363 11.68 -3.88 -8.59
C LYS A 363 12.77 -3.12 -7.85
N LEU A 364 13.50 -2.24 -8.53
CA LEU A 364 14.52 -1.40 -7.90
C LEU A 364 13.92 -0.48 -6.83
N LEU A 365 12.78 0.16 -7.08
CA LEU A 365 12.10 1.01 -6.09
C LEU A 365 11.59 0.22 -4.89
N VAL A 366 11.10 -1.01 -5.10
CA VAL A 366 10.75 -1.96 -4.02
C VAL A 366 11.97 -2.29 -3.18
N GLU A 367 13.10 -2.63 -3.80
CA GLU A 367 14.35 -2.94 -3.10
C GLU A 367 14.82 -1.77 -2.24
N ILE A 368 14.88 -0.56 -2.80
CA ILE A 368 15.29 0.66 -2.10
C ILE A 368 14.36 0.94 -0.91
N SER A 369 13.05 0.89 -1.11
CA SER A 369 12.07 1.18 -0.06
C SER A 369 12.09 0.17 1.08
N MET A 370 12.29 -1.12 0.78
CA MET A 370 12.41 -2.15 1.80
C MET A 370 13.76 -2.11 2.52
N LYS A 371 14.86 -1.81 1.84
CA LYS A 371 16.15 -1.57 2.50
C LYS A 371 16.14 -0.35 3.42
N ALA A 372 15.33 0.65 3.13
CA ALA A 372 15.17 1.82 3.99
C ALA A 372 14.59 1.48 5.37
N VAL A 373 13.80 0.41 5.47
CA VAL A 373 13.18 -0.02 6.73
C VAL A 373 13.77 -1.32 7.28
N GLY A 374 14.31 -2.18 6.47
CA GLY A 374 14.94 -3.49 6.74
C GLY A 374 14.96 -3.93 8.21
N LYS A 375 16.01 -3.57 8.91
CA LYS A 375 16.20 -3.93 10.34
C LYS A 375 15.13 -3.39 11.27
N LYS A 376 14.37 -2.34 10.88
CA LYS A 376 13.32 -1.78 11.74
C LYS A 376 12.08 -2.67 11.80
N LEU A 377 11.83 -3.51 10.79
CA LEU A 377 10.70 -4.43 10.76
C LEU A 377 10.78 -5.47 11.90
N LEU A 378 11.98 -5.83 12.30
CA LEU A 378 12.22 -6.79 13.37
C LEU A 378 12.55 -6.07 14.69
N ARG A 379 12.00 -6.58 15.78
CA ARG A 379 12.55 -6.30 17.12
C ARG A 379 13.91 -6.97 17.31
N THR A 380 14.53 -6.68 18.45
CA THR A 380 15.82 -7.23 18.90
C THR A 380 15.89 -8.75 18.94
N ASN A 381 14.74 -9.45 18.94
CA ASN A 381 14.67 -10.91 18.95
C ASN A 381 14.02 -11.43 17.68
N PRO A 382 14.55 -12.50 17.06
CA PRO A 382 13.95 -13.09 15.87
C PRO A 382 12.55 -13.63 16.18
N VAL A 383 11.61 -13.26 15.32
CA VAL A 383 10.21 -13.70 15.31
C VAL A 383 9.93 -14.37 13.98
N LEU A 384 9.30 -15.55 14.00
CA LEU A 384 8.82 -16.19 12.78
C LEU A 384 7.63 -15.39 12.24
N SER A 385 7.93 -14.46 11.37
CA SER A 385 6.92 -13.64 10.70
C SER A 385 7.27 -13.46 9.23
N PHE A 386 6.26 -13.34 8.42
CA PHE A 386 6.36 -12.86 7.04
C PHE A 386 5.25 -11.86 6.80
N GLU A 387 5.37 -11.06 5.75
CA GLU A 387 4.28 -10.16 5.39
C GLU A 387 4.24 -9.94 3.88
N ILE A 388 3.02 -9.87 3.36
CA ILE A 388 2.75 -9.50 1.98
C ILE A 388 2.35 -8.03 1.96
N PHE A 389 3.02 -7.24 1.14
CA PHE A 389 2.78 -5.82 0.95
C PHE A 389 2.19 -5.56 -0.42
N GLY A 390 1.23 -4.64 -0.49
CA GLY A 390 0.70 -4.14 -1.75
C GLY A 390 1.34 -2.79 -2.10
N TYR A 391 2.07 -2.73 -3.18
CA TYR A 391 2.70 -1.51 -3.68
C TYR A 391 1.84 -0.87 -4.75
N ASP A 392 1.64 0.43 -4.65
CA ASP A 392 0.94 1.23 -5.65
C ASP A 392 1.91 2.18 -6.34
N PHE A 393 2.03 2.04 -7.66
CA PHE A 393 2.88 2.89 -8.51
C PHE A 393 2.03 3.65 -9.52
N ILE A 394 2.32 4.94 -9.69
CA ILE A 394 1.87 5.68 -10.86
C ILE A 394 2.99 5.72 -11.89
N ILE A 395 2.61 5.65 -13.16
CA ILE A 395 3.55 5.62 -14.27
C ILE A 395 3.44 6.94 -15.04
N ASP A 396 4.58 7.56 -15.36
CA ASP A 396 4.59 8.72 -16.24
C ASP A 396 4.60 8.31 -17.73
N ASN A 397 4.43 9.28 -18.60
CA ASN A 397 4.40 9.06 -20.07
C ASN A 397 5.75 8.60 -20.66
N GLU A 398 6.84 8.62 -19.87
CA GLU A 398 8.16 8.09 -20.23
C GLU A 398 8.40 6.68 -19.64
N PHE A 399 7.37 6.01 -19.12
CA PHE A 399 7.43 4.69 -18.44
C PHE A 399 8.32 4.68 -17.19
N ASN A 400 8.39 5.79 -16.45
CA ASN A 400 9.02 5.79 -15.14
C ASN A 400 7.95 5.56 -14.05
N PRO A 401 8.15 4.55 -13.18
CA PRO A 401 7.28 4.33 -12.03
C PRO A 401 7.64 5.29 -10.89
N TRP A 402 6.61 5.75 -10.19
CA TRP A 402 6.70 6.58 -8.99
C TRP A 402 5.92 5.90 -7.87
N LEU A 403 6.57 5.65 -6.75
CA LEU A 403 5.94 5.01 -5.60
C LEU A 403 4.94 5.97 -4.95
N LEU A 404 3.67 5.55 -4.85
CA LEU A 404 2.60 6.32 -4.22
C LEU A 404 2.38 5.92 -2.77
N GLU A 405 2.27 4.62 -2.50
CA GLU A 405 2.04 4.06 -1.17
C GLU A 405 2.40 2.58 -1.09
N ILE A 406 2.60 2.11 0.14
CA ILE A 406 2.80 0.70 0.47
C ILE A 406 1.74 0.30 1.48
N ASN A 407 0.96 -0.72 1.16
CA ASN A 407 -0.13 -1.21 1.98
C ASN A 407 0.29 -2.46 2.74
N ASN A 408 0.27 -2.40 4.09
CA ASN A 408 0.64 -3.50 5.00
C ASN A 408 -0.35 -4.66 5.02
N ASN A 409 -1.54 -4.45 4.57
CA ASN A 409 -2.59 -5.45 4.53
C ASN A 409 -3.36 -5.23 3.23
N PRO A 410 -2.75 -5.64 2.10
CA PRO A 410 -3.38 -5.45 0.80
C PRO A 410 -4.73 -6.17 0.78
N GLY A 411 -5.71 -5.55 0.13
CA GLY A 411 -7.01 -6.19 -0.07
C GLY A 411 -6.84 -7.51 -0.82
N LEU A 412 -7.32 -8.59 -0.21
CA LEU A 412 -7.26 -9.95 -0.80
C LEU A 412 -8.63 -10.40 -1.29
N ALA A 413 -9.66 -9.51 -1.24
CA ALA A 413 -10.99 -9.82 -1.77
C ALA A 413 -10.93 -9.95 -3.28
N ILE A 414 -11.62 -10.95 -3.77
CA ILE A 414 -11.83 -11.14 -5.20
C ILE A 414 -12.87 -10.10 -5.63
N SER A 415 -12.41 -9.13 -6.42
CA SER A 415 -13.18 -8.00 -6.95
C SER A 415 -13.45 -8.13 -8.45
N SER A 416 -12.69 -8.98 -9.12
CA SER A 416 -12.80 -9.20 -10.57
C SER A 416 -12.16 -10.54 -10.96
N SER A 417 -12.41 -10.98 -12.18
CA SER A 417 -11.77 -12.15 -12.78
C SER A 417 -10.24 -12.04 -12.88
N VAL A 418 -9.71 -10.82 -12.94
CA VAL A 418 -8.27 -10.56 -12.89
C VAL A 418 -7.72 -10.91 -11.50
N ILE A 419 -8.36 -10.43 -10.45
CA ILE A 419 -7.95 -10.68 -9.06
C ILE A 419 -8.17 -12.14 -8.66
N GLU A 420 -9.21 -12.79 -9.19
CA GLU A 420 -9.49 -14.20 -8.99
C GLU A 420 -8.34 -15.12 -9.45
N LYS A 421 -7.60 -14.72 -10.48
CA LYS A 421 -6.40 -15.44 -10.92
C LYS A 421 -5.17 -15.11 -10.08
N ILE A 422 -4.98 -13.84 -9.72
CA ILE A 422 -3.77 -13.35 -9.07
C ILE A 422 -3.68 -13.76 -7.61
N ILE A 423 -4.72 -13.48 -6.81
CA ILE A 423 -4.65 -13.64 -5.34
C ILE A 423 -4.44 -15.10 -4.90
N PRO A 424 -5.17 -16.10 -5.42
CA PRO A 424 -4.97 -17.49 -5.01
C PRO A 424 -3.54 -17.98 -5.29
N ARG A 425 -3.01 -17.69 -6.49
CA ARG A 425 -1.65 -18.08 -6.87
C ARG A 425 -0.60 -17.34 -6.02
N MET A 426 -0.77 -16.07 -5.80
CA MET A 426 0.12 -15.25 -4.98
C MET A 426 0.19 -15.78 -3.55
N LEU A 427 -0.94 -16.13 -2.93
CA LEU A 427 -0.98 -16.70 -1.59
C LEU A 427 -0.36 -18.09 -1.53
N ASP A 428 -0.68 -18.95 -2.48
CA ASP A 428 -0.11 -20.29 -2.56
C ASP A 428 1.42 -20.26 -2.69
N ASP A 429 1.92 -19.43 -3.59
CA ASP A 429 3.35 -19.24 -3.81
C ASP A 429 4.05 -18.58 -2.60
N ALA A 430 3.39 -17.64 -1.90
CA ALA A 430 3.91 -17.06 -0.66
C ALA A 430 4.02 -18.11 0.45
N PHE A 431 3.02 -18.98 0.60
CA PHE A 431 3.05 -20.04 1.62
C PHE A 431 4.16 -21.06 1.34
N ARG A 432 4.41 -21.38 0.07
CA ARG A 432 5.55 -22.22 -0.34
C ARG A 432 6.91 -21.63 0.06
N LEU A 433 7.03 -20.30 0.05
CA LEU A 433 8.26 -19.60 0.42
C LEU A 433 8.40 -19.40 1.93
N THR A 434 7.33 -19.52 2.71
CA THR A 434 7.28 -19.15 4.12
C THR A 434 6.89 -20.33 5.01
N ILE A 435 5.61 -20.67 5.03
CA ILE A 435 5.03 -21.70 5.92
C ILE A 435 5.61 -23.07 5.59
N ASP A 436 5.58 -23.45 4.31
CA ASP A 436 5.97 -24.80 3.87
C ASP A 436 7.47 -25.05 3.98
N LYS A 437 8.29 -24.00 4.09
CA LYS A 437 9.73 -24.12 4.37
C LYS A 437 10.05 -24.38 5.84
N ILE A 438 9.17 -23.99 6.74
CA ILE A 438 9.37 -24.10 8.19
C ILE A 438 8.67 -25.33 8.74
N PHE A 439 7.44 -25.56 8.28
CA PHE A 439 6.59 -26.67 8.70
C PHE A 439 6.53 -27.70 7.59
N GLU A 440 6.77 -28.96 7.94
CA GLU A 440 6.63 -30.06 7.01
C GLU A 440 5.18 -30.09 6.45
N THR A 441 5.02 -29.72 5.21
CA THR A 441 3.69 -29.64 4.57
C THR A 441 3.48 -30.81 3.64
N LYS A 442 2.31 -31.47 3.73
CA LYS A 442 1.85 -32.51 2.81
C LYS A 442 0.69 -31.95 1.98
N TYR A 443 0.68 -32.32 0.70
CA TYR A 443 -0.35 -31.87 -0.23
C TYR A 443 -1.26 -33.05 -0.63
N ASP A 444 -2.54 -32.75 -0.91
CA ASP A 444 -3.56 -33.75 -1.30
C ASP A 444 -3.37 -34.33 -2.71
N TYR A 445 -2.55 -33.68 -3.53
CA TYR A 445 -2.24 -34.09 -4.90
C TYR A 445 -0.86 -34.77 -5.00
N THR A 446 -0.51 -35.58 -4.03
CA THR A 446 0.73 -36.36 -4.10
C THR A 446 0.67 -37.35 -5.28
N CYS A 447 1.50 -37.10 -6.30
CA CYS A 447 1.85 -38.15 -7.24
C CYS A 447 2.51 -39.32 -6.49
N ILE A 448 2.20 -40.52 -6.94
CA ILE A 448 2.71 -41.79 -6.34
C ILE A 448 4.20 -41.99 -6.63
N GLU A 449 4.83 -41.14 -7.44
CA GLU A 449 6.22 -41.22 -7.83
C GLU A 449 7.11 -40.27 -7.04
N ASP A 450 8.23 -40.74 -6.55
CA ASP A 450 9.19 -40.05 -5.65
C ASP A 450 9.80 -38.74 -6.22
N ASP A 451 9.56 -38.41 -7.49
CA ASP A 451 10.08 -37.22 -8.19
C ASP A 451 9.04 -36.11 -8.41
N CYS A 452 7.87 -36.16 -7.75
CA CYS A 452 6.81 -35.19 -8.00
C CYS A 452 7.17 -33.81 -7.47
N LYS A 453 7.57 -32.94 -8.39
CA LYS A 453 7.68 -31.50 -8.15
C LYS A 453 6.28 -30.93 -7.82
N TYR A 454 6.28 -30.01 -6.85
CA TYR A 454 5.08 -29.25 -6.53
C TYR A 454 4.48 -28.61 -7.79
N LYS A 455 3.16 -28.70 -7.95
CA LYS A 455 2.39 -27.99 -8.97
C LYS A 455 1.30 -27.17 -8.30
N SER A 456 1.24 -25.86 -8.60
CA SER A 456 0.14 -25.03 -8.13
C SER A 456 -1.13 -25.40 -8.91
N LYS A 457 -2.24 -25.52 -8.20
CA LYS A 457 -3.56 -25.68 -8.84
C LYS A 457 -4.11 -24.35 -9.38
N TYR A 458 -3.50 -23.22 -9.00
CA TYR A 458 -3.91 -21.89 -9.42
C TYR A 458 -3.05 -21.43 -10.61
N LYS A 459 -3.70 -21.20 -11.74
CA LYS A 459 -3.02 -20.88 -13.00
C LYS A 459 -3.00 -19.38 -13.25
N ILE A 460 -1.85 -18.90 -13.70
CA ILE A 460 -1.70 -17.55 -14.26
C ILE A 460 -1.09 -17.71 -15.66
N ASP A 461 -1.68 -17.05 -16.63
CA ASP A 461 -1.21 -17.09 -18.02
C ASP A 461 0.24 -16.58 -18.11
N GLY A 462 1.10 -17.34 -18.77
CA GLY A 462 2.52 -17.01 -18.95
C GLY A 462 3.45 -17.56 -17.88
N PHE A 463 2.94 -18.28 -16.86
CA PHE A 463 3.73 -18.94 -15.83
C PHE A 463 3.46 -20.43 -15.76
N SER A 464 4.50 -21.21 -15.51
CA SER A 464 4.38 -22.65 -15.26
C SER A 464 3.71 -22.91 -13.91
N ASP A 465 2.93 -24.00 -13.82
CA ASP A 465 2.34 -24.45 -12.55
C ASP A 465 3.41 -24.92 -11.54
N GLU A 466 4.60 -25.28 -12.00
CA GLU A 466 5.70 -25.78 -11.17
C GLU A 466 6.59 -24.66 -10.60
N GLU A 467 6.67 -23.51 -11.29
CA GLU A 467 7.47 -22.39 -10.81
C GLU A 467 6.79 -21.64 -9.66
N ASN A 468 7.59 -20.91 -8.88
CA ASN A 468 7.08 -19.89 -7.97
C ASN A 468 7.09 -18.54 -8.71
N VAL A 469 5.96 -17.84 -8.72
CA VAL A 469 5.86 -16.56 -9.44
C VAL A 469 6.56 -15.44 -8.68
N PHE A 470 6.85 -15.62 -7.38
CA PHE A 470 7.72 -14.70 -6.64
C PHE A 470 9.18 -14.86 -7.09
N GLU A 471 9.78 -13.75 -7.45
CA GLU A 471 11.19 -13.61 -7.78
C GLU A 471 11.94 -13.05 -6.57
N PHE A 472 13.04 -13.70 -6.18
CA PHE A 472 13.92 -13.20 -5.12
C PHE A 472 14.67 -11.96 -5.62
N LEU A 473 14.61 -10.86 -4.87
CA LEU A 473 15.35 -9.63 -5.16
C LEU A 473 16.63 -9.54 -4.36
N CYS A 474 16.53 -9.53 -3.05
CA CYS A 474 17.67 -9.37 -2.16
C CYS A 474 17.32 -9.73 -0.71
N ASN A 475 18.32 -9.72 0.17
CA ASN A 475 18.13 -9.68 1.62
C ASN A 475 18.21 -8.23 2.10
N ILE A 476 17.27 -7.80 2.95
CA ILE A 476 17.14 -6.40 3.41
C ILE A 476 17.69 -6.16 4.83
N LYS A 477 18.53 -7.09 5.36
CA LYS A 477 19.18 -6.93 6.67
C LYS A 477 20.10 -5.73 6.76
#